data_2e82c22289c5df9a19e30ad53ea873e7
#
_entry.id   2e82c22289c5df9a19e30ad53ea873e7
#
_cell.length_a   1.000
_cell.length_b   1.000
_cell.length_c   1.000
_cell.angle_alpha   90.00
_cell.angle_beta   90.00
_cell.angle_gamma   90.00
#
_symmetry.space_group_name_H-M   'P 1'
#
loop_
_entity.id
_entity.type
_entity.pdbx_description
1 polymer ?
#
loop_
_entity_poly.entity_id
_entity_poly.type
_entity_poly.pdbx_seq_one_letter_code
_entity_poly.pdbx_strand_id
1 'polypeptide(L)'
;MGTFKYQDKVTTLVEWYNQGKSYAEMARLLGSEDINKDSQNIRRLLINQLGDIQGHPKVVITEEVKQQISSLLQEGKKPLEISKILGISYPTISAYIRNKGISFRPNPGNIHYFETIDTYAKAYILGFIAADGALVPAKKGPTITLTITIKYEDRAILEFIKSEIGNTHPLIEIKKPSGLDSTKEIHHIRLSMSTPQIVRDIMKYGITPRKSLTMDNIINNIPYQFRDAFIIGYFDGDGSVTIRNGEHLNDNGYFCKDYSLYIQIRGTKAFLQGVCNHLGVSNSHIRYHDSIPSLSFANKKNAYRLFQCYEHLPFYYSRKYERFLQRINHSSYDKYKQGQTISSPTE
;
A
#
# COMPACT_ATOMS: atom_id res chain seq x y z
N MET A 1 20.27 -49.06 29.02
CA MET A 1 20.29 -48.50 27.65
C MET A 1 18.86 -48.25 27.23
N GLY A 2 18.49 -47.02 26.97
CA GLY A 2 17.13 -46.68 26.52
C GLY A 2 16.90 -47.21 25.11
N THR A 3 15.81 -47.92 24.88
CA THR A 3 15.38 -48.39 23.56
C THR A 3 14.98 -47.20 22.71
N PHE A 4 15.62 -47.05 21.54
CA PHE A 4 15.23 -46.01 20.59
C PHE A 4 13.85 -46.30 20.01
N LYS A 5 12.98 -45.30 19.91
CA LYS A 5 11.76 -45.38 19.10
C LYS A 5 12.18 -45.77 17.67
N TYR A 6 11.53 -46.76 17.07
CA TYR A 6 11.84 -47.30 15.75
C TYR A 6 13.09 -48.21 15.66
N GLN A 7 13.58 -48.77 16.76
CA GLN A 7 14.70 -49.73 16.75
C GLN A 7 14.42 -50.95 15.87
N ASP A 8 13.15 -51.38 15.83
CA ASP A 8 12.63 -52.50 15.02
C ASP A 8 12.57 -52.19 13.53
N LYS A 9 12.70 -50.91 13.12
CA LYS A 9 12.66 -50.42 11.74
C LYS A 9 14.03 -50.01 11.21
N VAL A 10 15.13 -50.31 11.89
CA VAL A 10 16.47 -49.87 11.53
C VAL A 10 16.85 -50.22 10.10
N THR A 11 16.62 -51.46 9.66
CA THR A 11 16.94 -51.94 8.33
C THR A 11 16.24 -51.09 7.25
N THR A 12 14.93 -50.88 7.41
CA THR A 12 14.13 -50.06 6.51
C THR A 12 14.60 -48.60 6.52
N LEU A 13 14.98 -48.06 7.67
CA LEU A 13 15.49 -46.70 7.77
C LEU A 13 16.84 -46.55 7.09
N VAL A 14 17.73 -47.57 7.17
CA VAL A 14 19.01 -47.57 6.45
C VAL A 14 18.79 -47.64 4.94
N GLU A 15 17.88 -48.48 4.46
CA GLU A 15 17.50 -48.54 3.06
C GLU A 15 16.97 -47.19 2.56
N TRP A 16 16.05 -46.58 3.30
CA TRP A 16 15.52 -45.26 2.95
C TRP A 16 16.57 -44.14 2.98
N TYR A 17 17.54 -44.24 3.93
CA TYR A 17 18.66 -43.32 3.98
C TYR A 17 19.53 -43.43 2.73
N ASN A 18 19.87 -44.69 2.32
CA ASN A 18 20.64 -44.97 1.11
C ASN A 18 19.89 -44.55 -0.17
N GLN A 19 18.54 -44.53 -0.14
CA GLN A 19 17.70 -43.98 -1.21
C GLN A 19 17.63 -42.47 -1.19
N GLY A 20 18.31 -41.77 -0.26
CA GLY A 20 18.32 -40.33 -0.15
C GLY A 20 17.08 -39.70 0.49
N LYS A 21 16.20 -40.47 1.14
CA LYS A 21 15.04 -39.94 1.84
C LYS A 21 15.43 -39.08 3.03
N SER A 22 14.76 -37.99 3.25
CA SER A 22 14.99 -37.11 4.39
C SER A 22 14.44 -37.74 5.69
N TYR A 23 15.01 -37.41 6.86
CA TYR A 23 14.53 -37.87 8.15
C TYR A 23 13.06 -37.53 8.40
N ALA A 24 12.62 -36.36 7.93
CA ALA A 24 11.23 -35.91 8.00
C ALA A 24 10.30 -36.77 7.11
N GLU A 25 10.78 -37.18 5.94
CA GLU A 25 10.04 -38.06 5.04
C GLU A 25 9.94 -39.48 5.63
N MET A 26 11.03 -40.00 6.20
CA MET A 26 11.03 -41.26 6.91
C MET A 26 10.05 -41.25 8.10
N ALA A 27 10.02 -40.15 8.86
CA ALA A 27 9.06 -40.01 9.97
C ALA A 27 7.61 -40.02 9.46
N ARG A 28 7.31 -39.37 8.32
CA ARG A 28 5.97 -39.42 7.70
C ARG A 28 5.61 -40.84 7.23
N LEU A 29 6.53 -41.54 6.60
CA LEU A 29 6.34 -42.91 6.13
C LEU A 29 6.10 -43.89 7.27
N LEU A 30 6.61 -43.57 8.47
CA LEU A 30 6.35 -44.34 9.72
C LEU A 30 5.06 -43.94 10.44
N GLY A 31 4.28 -43.00 9.87
CA GLY A 31 3.03 -42.52 10.47
C GLY A 31 3.24 -41.68 11.74
N SER A 32 4.33 -40.89 11.79
CA SER A 32 4.64 -40.08 12.97
C SER A 32 3.65 -38.94 13.15
N GLU A 33 3.16 -38.75 14.38
CA GLU A 33 2.34 -37.60 14.80
C GLU A 33 3.19 -36.34 15.05
N ASP A 34 4.45 -36.50 15.51
CA ASP A 34 5.42 -35.43 15.72
C ASP A 34 6.65 -35.60 14.82
N ILE A 35 6.54 -35.10 13.58
CA ILE A 35 7.57 -35.24 12.56
C ILE A 35 8.92 -34.66 13.01
N ASN A 36 8.93 -33.55 13.76
CA ASN A 36 10.17 -32.90 14.18
C ASN A 36 10.94 -33.75 15.21
N LYS A 37 10.23 -34.23 16.22
CA LYS A 37 10.80 -35.09 17.28
C LYS A 37 11.26 -36.45 16.72
N ASP A 38 10.43 -37.04 15.87
CA ASP A 38 10.74 -38.35 15.30
C ASP A 38 11.83 -38.31 14.24
N SER A 39 11.94 -37.23 13.48
CA SER A 39 13.10 -36.98 12.59
C SER A 39 14.42 -36.95 13.36
N GLN A 40 14.45 -36.34 14.55
CA GLN A 40 15.62 -36.33 15.41
C GLN A 40 15.94 -37.72 15.97
N ASN A 41 14.91 -38.50 16.35
CA ASN A 41 15.06 -39.88 16.83
C ASN A 41 15.61 -40.79 15.72
N ILE A 42 15.08 -40.69 14.51
CA ILE A 42 15.56 -41.43 13.33
C ILE A 42 17.01 -41.08 13.04
N ARG A 43 17.37 -39.78 13.05
CA ARG A 43 18.74 -39.35 12.85
C ARG A 43 19.70 -39.95 13.88
N ARG A 44 19.34 -39.92 15.18
CA ARG A 44 20.15 -40.50 16.24
C ARG A 44 20.33 -42.00 16.07
N LEU A 45 19.26 -42.68 15.70
CA LEU A 45 19.26 -44.12 15.47
C LEU A 45 20.18 -44.51 14.30
N LEU A 46 20.10 -43.80 13.20
CA LEU A 46 20.95 -44.01 12.02
C LEU A 46 22.42 -43.67 12.31
N ILE A 47 22.72 -42.60 13.05
CA ILE A 47 24.09 -42.30 13.52
C ILE A 47 24.66 -43.46 14.37
N ASN A 48 23.87 -43.99 15.29
CA ASN A 48 24.31 -45.13 16.10
C ASN A 48 24.58 -46.40 15.29
N GLN A 49 23.82 -46.59 14.20
CA GLN A 49 23.90 -47.80 13.37
C GLN A 49 25.00 -47.72 12.32
N LEU A 50 25.18 -46.54 11.69
CA LEU A 50 26.06 -46.34 10.53
C LEU A 50 27.38 -45.61 10.86
N GLY A 51 27.54 -45.14 12.11
CA GLY A 51 28.61 -44.29 12.52
C GLY A 51 28.40 -42.82 12.12
N ASP A 52 29.49 -42.07 11.92
CA ASP A 52 29.39 -40.64 11.60
C ASP A 52 28.77 -40.45 10.20
N ILE A 53 27.46 -40.24 10.20
CA ILE A 53 26.72 -39.93 8.98
C ILE A 53 27.02 -38.46 8.64
N GLN A 54 27.93 -38.22 7.75
CA GLN A 54 28.06 -36.91 7.10
C GLN A 54 26.72 -36.60 6.43
N GLY A 55 26.07 -35.54 6.87
CA GLY A 55 24.71 -35.12 6.59
C GLY A 55 24.12 -35.61 5.27
N HIS A 56 22.80 -35.63 5.15
CA HIS A 56 22.11 -36.11 3.96
C HIS A 56 22.88 -35.79 2.68
N PRO A 57 23.03 -36.75 1.74
CA PRO A 57 23.57 -36.41 0.44
C PRO A 57 22.78 -35.18 -0.05
N LYS A 58 23.49 -34.11 -0.35
CA LYS A 58 22.84 -32.92 -0.93
C LYS A 58 22.06 -33.43 -2.13
N VAL A 59 20.75 -33.21 -2.16
CA VAL A 59 19.92 -33.55 -3.33
C VAL A 59 20.58 -32.87 -4.53
N VAL A 60 21.25 -33.71 -5.35
CA VAL A 60 21.89 -33.22 -6.59
C VAL A 60 20.77 -32.93 -7.55
N ILE A 61 20.55 -31.67 -7.88
CA ILE A 61 19.61 -31.27 -8.92
C ILE A 61 20.25 -31.64 -10.26
N THR A 62 19.80 -32.76 -10.84
CA THR A 62 20.28 -33.24 -12.15
C THR A 62 19.91 -32.26 -13.27
N GLU A 63 20.51 -32.41 -14.46
CA GLU A 63 20.18 -31.53 -15.60
C GLU A 63 18.70 -31.68 -16.02
N GLU A 64 18.13 -32.88 -15.94
CA GLU A 64 16.71 -33.09 -16.22
C GLU A 64 15.83 -32.33 -15.25
N VAL A 65 16.15 -32.39 -13.94
CA VAL A 65 15.41 -31.65 -12.90
C VAL A 65 15.56 -30.13 -13.11
N LYS A 66 16.75 -29.64 -13.52
CA LYS A 66 16.96 -28.22 -13.85
C LYS A 66 16.07 -27.78 -15.02
N GLN A 67 15.95 -28.61 -16.06
CA GLN A 67 15.08 -28.34 -17.20
C GLN A 67 13.61 -28.30 -16.77
N GLN A 68 13.16 -29.29 -15.96
CA GLN A 68 11.80 -29.31 -15.42
C GLN A 68 11.50 -28.07 -14.55
N ILE A 69 12.44 -27.66 -13.68
CA ILE A 69 12.29 -26.43 -12.92
C ILE A 69 12.15 -25.23 -13.84
N SER A 70 12.97 -25.14 -14.90
CA SER A 70 12.93 -24.02 -15.84
C SER A 70 11.61 -23.97 -16.61
N SER A 71 11.06 -25.10 -17.06
CA SER A 71 9.76 -25.19 -17.71
C SER A 71 8.63 -24.74 -16.78
N LEU A 72 8.61 -25.26 -15.54
CA LEU A 72 7.60 -24.89 -14.55
C LEU A 72 7.68 -23.39 -14.14
N LEU A 73 8.89 -22.81 -14.17
CA LEU A 73 9.08 -21.37 -13.97
C LEU A 73 8.50 -20.54 -15.12
N GLN A 74 8.68 -20.99 -16.37
CA GLN A 74 8.08 -20.37 -17.56
C GLN A 74 6.55 -20.45 -17.54
N GLU A 75 5.99 -21.52 -16.97
CA GLU A 75 4.55 -21.66 -16.71
C GLU A 75 4.06 -20.78 -15.54
N GLY A 76 4.93 -20.01 -14.90
CA GLY A 76 4.58 -19.12 -13.79
C GLY A 76 4.42 -19.81 -12.42
N LYS A 77 4.83 -21.08 -12.30
CA LYS A 77 4.74 -21.83 -11.03
C LYS A 77 5.69 -21.25 -9.98
N LYS A 78 5.19 -21.14 -8.74
CA LYS A 78 5.98 -20.66 -7.59
C LYS A 78 6.88 -21.78 -7.02
N PRO A 79 7.97 -21.44 -6.30
CA PRO A 79 8.89 -22.46 -5.76
C PRO A 79 8.23 -23.52 -4.88
N LEU A 80 7.15 -23.18 -4.14
CA LEU A 80 6.41 -24.14 -3.35
C LEU A 80 5.60 -25.13 -4.19
N GLU A 81 5.03 -24.68 -5.31
CA GLU A 81 4.31 -25.52 -6.26
C GLU A 81 5.27 -26.46 -6.97
N ILE A 82 6.42 -25.92 -7.44
CA ILE A 82 7.50 -26.71 -8.05
C ILE A 82 8.01 -27.79 -7.09
N SER A 83 8.22 -27.43 -5.80
CA SER A 83 8.61 -28.37 -4.76
C SER A 83 7.62 -29.54 -4.63
N LYS A 84 6.31 -29.27 -4.69
CA LYS A 84 5.27 -30.29 -4.60
C LYS A 84 5.22 -31.17 -5.87
N ILE A 85 5.36 -30.55 -7.05
CA ILE A 85 5.31 -31.28 -8.35
C ILE A 85 6.50 -32.22 -8.48
N LEU A 86 7.72 -31.74 -8.16
CA LEU A 86 8.95 -32.52 -8.33
C LEU A 86 9.30 -33.40 -7.13
N GLY A 87 8.56 -33.32 -6.01
CA GLY A 87 8.88 -34.05 -4.78
C GLY A 87 10.20 -33.63 -4.11
N ILE A 88 10.76 -32.49 -4.52
CA ILE A 88 12.03 -31.97 -3.98
C ILE A 88 11.72 -30.93 -2.89
N SER A 89 12.49 -30.92 -1.81
CA SER A 89 12.22 -30.03 -0.69
C SER A 89 12.19 -28.54 -1.11
N TYR A 90 11.24 -27.77 -0.56
CA TYR A 90 11.13 -26.33 -0.82
C TYR A 90 12.43 -25.55 -0.60
N PRO A 91 13.22 -25.78 0.48
CA PRO A 91 14.51 -25.10 0.66
C PRO A 91 15.47 -25.35 -0.51
N THR A 92 15.53 -26.58 -1.04
CA THR A 92 16.40 -26.97 -2.15
C THR A 92 15.99 -26.25 -3.45
N ILE A 93 14.70 -26.30 -3.80
CA ILE A 93 14.14 -25.60 -4.96
C ILE A 93 14.35 -24.08 -4.84
N SER A 94 14.02 -23.52 -3.67
CA SER A 94 14.17 -22.08 -3.41
C SER A 94 15.62 -21.61 -3.49
N ALA A 95 16.57 -22.40 -2.98
CA ALA A 95 18.00 -22.10 -3.08
C ALA A 95 18.49 -22.15 -4.53
N TYR A 96 18.08 -23.18 -5.29
CA TYR A 96 18.44 -23.30 -6.71
C TYR A 96 17.94 -22.09 -7.53
N ILE A 97 16.66 -21.76 -7.39
CA ILE A 97 16.02 -20.65 -8.10
C ILE A 97 16.69 -19.31 -7.75
N ARG A 98 16.99 -19.09 -6.47
CA ARG A 98 17.71 -17.90 -6.00
C ARG A 98 19.12 -17.81 -6.58
N ASN A 99 19.85 -18.93 -6.65
CA ASN A 99 21.20 -18.98 -7.24
C ASN A 99 21.18 -18.67 -8.75
N LYS A 100 20.04 -18.86 -9.42
CA LYS A 100 19.80 -18.43 -10.80
C LYS A 100 19.41 -16.95 -10.92
N GLY A 101 19.38 -16.18 -9.83
CA GLY A 101 19.00 -14.77 -9.81
C GLY A 101 17.51 -14.52 -9.94
N ILE A 102 16.67 -15.56 -9.87
CA ILE A 102 15.21 -15.42 -9.99
C ILE A 102 14.63 -15.17 -8.60
N SER A 103 13.90 -14.07 -8.45
CA SER A 103 13.21 -13.71 -7.21
C SER A 103 11.70 -13.77 -7.39
N PHE A 104 11.03 -14.52 -6.52
CA PHE A 104 9.57 -14.56 -6.40
C PHE A 104 9.04 -13.64 -5.30
N ARG A 105 9.94 -12.92 -4.63
CA ARG A 105 9.54 -11.90 -3.67
C ARG A 105 9.05 -10.69 -4.44
N PRO A 106 7.92 -10.09 -4.05
CA PRO A 106 7.50 -8.85 -4.64
C PRO A 106 8.62 -7.81 -4.58
N ASN A 107 8.83 -7.10 -5.69
CA ASN A 107 9.78 -6.00 -5.73
C ASN A 107 9.18 -4.80 -4.97
N PRO A 108 9.87 -4.22 -3.99
CA PRO A 108 9.42 -3.02 -3.31
C PRO A 108 9.38 -1.79 -4.22
N GLY A 109 9.99 -1.87 -5.40
CA GLY A 109 10.14 -0.76 -6.34
C GLY A 109 11.29 0.17 -5.97
N ASN A 110 11.19 1.44 -6.38
CA ASN A 110 12.14 2.47 -6.02
C ASN A 110 12.00 2.81 -4.52
N ILE A 111 12.91 2.31 -3.71
CA ILE A 111 12.90 2.53 -2.26
C ILE A 111 13.21 3.99 -1.87
N HIS A 112 13.81 4.77 -2.77
CA HIS A 112 14.15 6.19 -2.61
C HIS A 112 13.11 7.12 -3.26
N TYR A 113 11.92 6.60 -3.62
CA TYR A 113 10.91 7.34 -4.36
C TYR A 113 10.54 8.67 -3.69
N PHE A 114 10.47 8.72 -2.36
CA PHE A 114 10.14 9.91 -1.57
C PHE A 114 11.37 10.62 -0.97
N GLU A 115 12.58 10.30 -1.38
CA GLU A 115 13.79 10.98 -0.88
C GLU A 115 13.74 12.48 -1.21
N THR A 116 13.25 12.82 -2.41
CA THR A 116 12.96 14.18 -2.85
C THR A 116 11.60 14.27 -3.51
N ILE A 117 10.88 15.37 -3.32
CA ILE A 117 9.63 15.67 -4.02
C ILE A 117 9.97 16.60 -5.20
N ASP A 118 10.21 16.00 -6.35
CA ASP A 118 10.68 16.65 -7.58
C ASP A 118 9.72 16.48 -8.77
N THR A 119 8.58 15.82 -8.56
CA THR A 119 7.52 15.65 -9.57
C THR A 119 6.14 15.86 -8.96
N TYR A 120 5.17 16.24 -9.81
CA TYR A 120 3.75 16.33 -9.43
C TYR A 120 3.20 14.99 -8.94
N ALA A 121 3.63 13.87 -9.54
CA ALA A 121 3.23 12.52 -9.11
C ALA A 121 3.66 12.23 -7.67
N LYS A 122 4.91 12.50 -7.32
CA LYS A 122 5.43 12.30 -5.95
C LYS A 122 4.68 13.14 -4.93
N ALA A 123 4.45 14.42 -5.26
CA ALA A 123 3.70 15.32 -4.38
C ALA A 123 2.25 14.86 -4.19
N TYR A 124 1.56 14.49 -5.26
CA TYR A 124 0.20 13.97 -5.22
C TYR A 124 0.11 12.70 -4.36
N ILE A 125 0.98 11.73 -4.62
CA ILE A 125 1.00 10.47 -3.85
C ILE A 125 1.31 10.73 -2.37
N LEU A 126 2.25 11.63 -2.06
CA LEU A 126 2.55 11.99 -0.67
C LEU A 126 1.35 12.64 0.02
N GLY A 127 0.62 13.53 -0.69
CA GLY A 127 -0.63 14.13 -0.21
C GLY A 127 -1.70 13.07 0.07
N PHE A 128 -1.85 12.11 -0.83
CA PHE A 128 -2.79 11.01 -0.64
C PHE A 128 -2.41 10.10 0.54
N ILE A 129 -1.11 9.82 0.72
CA ILE A 129 -0.61 9.10 1.92
C ILE A 129 -0.86 9.93 3.18
N ALA A 130 -0.71 11.25 3.13
CA ALA A 130 -0.99 12.12 4.25
C ALA A 130 -2.47 12.08 4.66
N ALA A 131 -3.40 11.85 3.73
CA ALA A 131 -4.82 11.62 4.00
C ALA A 131 -5.09 10.17 4.45
N ASP A 132 -5.07 9.23 3.53
CA ASP A 132 -5.55 7.85 3.70
C ASP A 132 -4.47 6.85 4.13
N GLY A 133 -3.19 7.20 4.07
CA GLY A 133 -2.09 6.32 4.49
C GLY A 133 -2.01 6.19 6.02
N ALA A 134 -1.55 5.06 6.49
CA ALA A 134 -1.24 4.81 7.89
C ALA A 134 0.16 4.19 8.03
N LEU A 135 0.97 4.73 8.93
CA LEU A 135 2.24 4.13 9.34
C LEU A 135 1.97 3.26 10.57
N VAL A 136 1.96 1.95 10.35
CA VAL A 136 1.57 0.96 11.37
C VAL A 136 2.82 0.27 11.90
N PRO A 137 3.19 0.50 13.18
CA PRO A 137 4.27 -0.24 13.82
C PRO A 137 3.93 -1.74 13.93
N ALA A 138 4.92 -2.59 13.72
CA ALA A 138 4.76 -4.01 13.96
C ALA A 138 4.50 -4.30 15.45
N LYS A 139 3.73 -5.34 15.75
CA LYS A 139 3.50 -5.78 17.15
C LYS A 139 4.79 -6.19 17.85
N LYS A 140 5.77 -6.69 17.11
CA LYS A 140 7.10 -7.08 17.60
C LYS A 140 8.16 -6.55 16.65
N GLY A 141 9.21 -5.93 17.18
CA GLY A 141 10.34 -5.39 16.42
C GLY A 141 10.14 -3.96 15.89
N PRO A 142 11.15 -3.38 15.25
CA PRO A 142 11.21 -1.97 14.85
C PRO A 142 10.53 -1.67 13.51
N THR A 143 9.93 -2.65 12.85
CA THR A 143 9.36 -2.50 11.50
C THR A 143 8.12 -1.61 11.54
N ILE A 144 8.06 -0.64 10.65
CA ILE A 144 6.86 0.17 10.37
C ILE A 144 6.41 -0.12 8.94
N THR A 145 5.13 -0.37 8.77
CA THR A 145 4.51 -0.65 7.48
C THR A 145 3.64 0.52 7.05
N LEU A 146 3.88 1.06 5.86
CA LEU A 146 2.93 1.95 5.20
C LEU A 146 1.77 1.12 4.68
N THR A 147 0.56 1.46 5.12
CA THR A 147 -0.68 0.80 4.71
C THR A 147 -1.66 1.84 4.20
N ILE A 148 -2.23 1.62 3.03
CA ILE A 148 -3.29 2.44 2.45
C ILE A 148 -4.47 1.51 2.20
N THR A 149 -5.63 1.81 2.83
CA THR A 149 -6.85 0.99 2.70
C THR A 149 -7.99 1.89 2.28
N ILE A 150 -8.55 1.64 1.10
CA ILE A 150 -9.60 2.45 0.48
C ILE A 150 -10.76 1.58 -0.02
N LYS A 151 -11.84 2.18 -0.47
CA LYS A 151 -12.92 1.45 -1.14
C LYS A 151 -12.39 0.75 -2.39
N TYR A 152 -12.91 -0.43 -2.70
CA TYR A 152 -12.52 -1.19 -3.89
C TYR A 152 -12.74 -0.43 -5.20
N GLU A 153 -13.80 0.37 -5.27
CA GLU A 153 -14.14 1.21 -6.42
C GLU A 153 -13.02 2.21 -6.78
N ASP A 154 -12.26 2.65 -5.78
CA ASP A 154 -11.19 3.63 -5.93
C ASP A 154 -9.81 2.94 -6.19
N ARG A 155 -9.76 1.64 -6.52
CA ARG A 155 -8.53 0.84 -6.67
C ARG A 155 -7.50 1.45 -7.62
N ALA A 156 -7.94 2.21 -8.62
CA ALA A 156 -7.08 2.81 -9.64
C ALA A 156 -5.97 3.68 -9.04
N ILE A 157 -6.20 4.35 -7.90
CA ILE A 157 -5.16 5.14 -7.22
C ILE A 157 -4.05 4.26 -6.66
N LEU A 158 -4.38 3.09 -6.09
CA LEU A 158 -3.36 2.17 -5.57
C LEU A 158 -2.56 1.53 -6.70
N GLU A 159 -3.18 1.28 -7.84
CA GLU A 159 -2.50 0.80 -9.05
C GLU A 159 -1.56 1.88 -9.60
N PHE A 160 -2.00 3.14 -9.63
CA PHE A 160 -1.15 4.28 -9.99
C PHE A 160 0.05 4.40 -9.04
N ILE A 161 -0.17 4.38 -7.71
CA ILE A 161 0.92 4.44 -6.71
C ILE A 161 1.91 3.29 -6.92
N LYS A 162 1.43 2.08 -7.16
CA LYS A 162 2.29 0.92 -7.43
C LYS A 162 3.11 1.09 -8.70
N SER A 163 2.50 1.58 -9.77
CA SER A 163 3.16 1.83 -11.05
C SER A 163 4.26 2.87 -10.91
N GLU A 164 3.98 4.00 -10.28
CA GLU A 164 4.92 5.09 -10.05
C GLU A 164 6.15 4.67 -9.23
N ILE A 165 5.92 3.88 -8.18
CA ILE A 165 7.01 3.36 -7.35
C ILE A 165 7.72 2.17 -8.02
N GLY A 166 7.10 1.51 -9.00
CA GLY A 166 7.57 0.24 -9.57
C GLY A 166 7.37 -0.95 -8.60
N ASN A 167 6.36 -0.86 -7.73
CA ASN A 167 6.09 -1.85 -6.69
C ASN A 167 5.24 -3.00 -7.23
N THR A 168 5.71 -4.25 -7.04
CA THR A 168 4.99 -5.45 -7.50
C THR A 168 4.23 -6.19 -6.40
N HIS A 169 4.16 -5.64 -5.18
CA HIS A 169 3.33 -6.23 -4.12
C HIS A 169 1.87 -6.34 -4.56
N PRO A 170 1.19 -7.46 -4.27
CA PRO A 170 -0.22 -7.61 -4.61
C PRO A 170 -1.06 -6.63 -3.78
N LEU A 171 -2.13 -6.11 -4.39
CA LEU A 171 -3.19 -5.45 -3.66
C LEU A 171 -4.04 -6.52 -2.95
N ILE A 172 -4.41 -6.26 -1.71
CA ILE A 172 -5.17 -7.21 -0.87
C ILE A 172 -6.62 -6.76 -0.81
N GLU A 173 -7.52 -7.57 -1.32
CA GLU A 173 -8.96 -7.34 -1.18
C GLU A 173 -9.43 -7.73 0.23
N ILE A 174 -10.28 -6.90 0.81
CA ILE A 174 -10.83 -7.08 2.15
C ILE A 174 -12.34 -6.94 2.06
N LYS A 175 -13.03 -8.03 2.30
CA LYS A 175 -14.49 -8.07 2.41
C LYS A 175 -14.86 -8.33 3.86
N LYS A 176 -15.76 -7.52 4.40
CA LYS A 176 -16.24 -7.65 5.77
C LYS A 176 -17.66 -7.08 5.90
N PRO A 177 -18.48 -7.60 6.83
CA PRO A 177 -19.77 -7.00 7.13
C PRO A 177 -19.63 -5.52 7.52
N SER A 178 -20.59 -4.70 7.14
CA SER A 178 -20.65 -3.31 7.59
C SER A 178 -20.93 -3.24 9.10
N GLY A 179 -20.24 -2.35 9.81
CA GLY A 179 -20.49 -2.12 11.23
C GLY A 179 -21.83 -1.42 11.51
N LEU A 180 -22.43 -0.76 10.50
CA LEU A 180 -23.73 -0.09 10.61
C LEU A 180 -24.89 -1.00 10.19
N ASP A 181 -24.64 -1.93 9.28
CA ASP A 181 -25.65 -2.83 8.73
C ASP A 181 -24.95 -4.14 8.35
N SER A 182 -25.06 -5.15 9.20
CA SER A 182 -24.39 -6.43 9.02
C SER A 182 -24.87 -7.23 7.79
N THR A 183 -26.00 -6.82 7.17
CA THR A 183 -26.48 -7.42 5.91
C THR A 183 -25.72 -6.89 4.69
N LYS A 184 -25.01 -5.77 4.83
CA LYS A 184 -24.20 -5.18 3.77
C LYS A 184 -22.74 -5.53 3.94
N GLU A 185 -22.11 -5.93 2.85
CA GLU A 185 -20.68 -6.16 2.79
C GLU A 185 -19.95 -4.88 2.39
N ILE A 186 -18.88 -4.54 3.14
CA ILE A 186 -17.97 -3.46 2.78
C ILE A 186 -16.79 -4.09 2.04
N HIS A 187 -16.56 -3.63 0.81
CA HIS A 187 -15.46 -4.06 -0.03
C HIS A 187 -14.36 -3.00 -0.07
N HIS A 188 -13.20 -3.33 0.47
CA HIS A 188 -12.02 -2.48 0.47
C HIS A 188 -10.87 -3.15 -0.26
N ILE A 189 -9.89 -2.34 -0.63
CA ILE A 189 -8.62 -2.78 -1.21
C ILE A 189 -7.47 -2.12 -0.44
N ARG A 190 -6.38 -2.86 -0.24
CA ARG A 190 -5.23 -2.42 0.55
C ARG A 190 -3.93 -2.59 -0.20
N LEU A 191 -3.10 -1.58 -0.14
CA LEU A 191 -1.67 -1.62 -0.43
C LEU A 191 -0.91 -1.61 0.90
N SER A 192 0.09 -2.49 1.05
CA SER A 192 0.97 -2.54 2.22
C SER A 192 2.43 -2.61 1.79
N MET A 193 3.26 -1.73 2.30
CA MET A 193 4.70 -1.65 2.00
C MET A 193 5.50 -1.56 3.29
N SER A 194 6.35 -2.57 3.55
CA SER A 194 7.22 -2.62 4.73
C SER A 194 8.66 -2.25 4.39
N THR A 195 8.85 -1.23 3.54
CA THR A 195 10.15 -0.76 3.07
C THR A 195 10.67 0.35 4.00
N PRO A 196 11.70 0.09 4.84
CA PRO A 196 12.14 1.06 5.86
C PRO A 196 12.58 2.40 5.29
N GLN A 197 13.18 2.43 4.08
CA GLN A 197 13.62 3.67 3.45
C GLN A 197 12.43 4.55 3.06
N ILE A 198 11.41 3.99 2.38
CA ILE A 198 10.18 4.71 2.02
C ILE A 198 9.53 5.32 3.28
N VAL A 199 9.44 4.52 4.36
CA VAL A 199 8.85 5.00 5.62
C VAL A 199 9.65 6.15 6.21
N ARG A 200 11.00 6.05 6.26
CA ARG A 200 11.86 7.14 6.75
C ARG A 200 11.70 8.41 5.93
N ASP A 201 11.64 8.28 4.60
CA ASP A 201 11.53 9.44 3.72
C ASP A 201 10.17 10.13 3.88
N ILE A 202 9.09 9.38 3.97
CA ILE A 202 7.74 9.91 4.25
C ILE A 202 7.71 10.64 5.61
N MET A 203 8.38 10.08 6.63
CA MET A 203 8.44 10.70 7.96
C MET A 203 9.19 12.03 7.98
N LYS A 204 10.19 12.25 7.10
CA LYS A 204 10.89 13.55 6.96
C LYS A 204 9.95 14.68 6.59
N TYR A 205 8.88 14.39 5.83
CA TYR A 205 7.87 15.38 5.46
C TYR A 205 6.84 15.64 6.58
N GLY A 206 6.88 14.90 7.68
CA GLY A 206 5.99 15.08 8.82
C GLY A 206 4.83 14.07 8.91
N ILE A 207 4.81 13.04 8.05
CA ILE A 207 3.83 11.96 8.16
C ILE A 207 4.36 10.91 9.13
N THR A 208 3.83 10.90 10.35
CA THR A 208 4.25 10.01 11.44
C THR A 208 3.12 9.04 11.82
N PRO A 209 3.39 7.98 12.60
CA PRO A 209 2.32 7.22 13.23
C PRO A 209 1.36 8.15 13.99
N ARG A 210 0.05 7.96 13.84
CA ARG A 210 -1.02 8.85 14.37
C ARG A 210 -1.00 10.27 13.78
N LYS A 211 -0.63 10.41 12.53
CA LYS A 211 -0.46 11.66 11.78
C LYS A 211 -1.61 12.67 11.91
N SER A 212 -2.85 12.22 12.11
CA SER A 212 -4.03 13.12 12.23
C SER A 212 -3.89 14.19 13.33
N LEU A 213 -2.92 14.03 14.25
CA LEU A 213 -2.66 14.96 15.34
C LEU A 213 -1.36 15.77 15.18
N THR A 214 -0.53 15.45 14.17
CA THR A 214 0.86 15.93 14.11
C THR A 214 1.29 16.54 12.77
N MET A 215 0.40 16.63 11.79
CA MET A 215 0.75 17.11 10.42
C MET A 215 0.75 18.64 10.28
N ASP A 216 1.20 19.38 11.29
CA ASP A 216 1.04 20.83 11.32
C ASP A 216 1.79 21.57 10.20
N ASN A 217 3.02 21.20 9.92
CA ASN A 217 3.89 21.93 8.99
C ASN A 217 4.17 21.23 7.66
N ILE A 218 3.42 20.19 7.33
CA ILE A 218 3.71 19.35 6.17
C ILE A 218 3.75 20.13 4.84
N ILE A 219 2.87 21.11 4.65
CA ILE A 219 2.83 21.94 3.42
C ILE A 219 4.14 22.69 3.21
N ASN A 220 4.78 23.17 4.27
CA ASN A 220 6.02 23.93 4.18
C ASN A 220 7.20 23.03 3.78
N ASN A 221 7.12 21.73 4.04
CA ASN A 221 8.13 20.75 3.65
C ASN A 221 8.02 20.34 2.18
N ILE A 222 6.95 20.75 1.47
CA ILE A 222 6.77 20.49 0.04
C ILE A 222 7.30 21.69 -0.77
N PRO A 223 8.13 21.48 -1.80
CA PRO A 223 8.56 22.56 -2.69
C PRO A 223 7.36 23.28 -3.29
N TYR A 224 7.44 24.62 -3.35
CA TYR A 224 6.30 25.48 -3.65
C TYR A 224 5.56 25.09 -4.94
N GLN A 225 6.28 24.78 -6.01
CA GLN A 225 5.72 24.39 -7.31
C GLN A 225 4.91 23.08 -7.28
N PHE A 226 5.09 22.22 -6.26
CA PHE A 226 4.40 20.93 -6.15
C PHE A 226 3.29 20.93 -5.09
N ARG A 227 3.07 22.06 -4.40
CA ARG A 227 2.05 22.15 -3.32
C ARG A 227 0.64 21.93 -3.82
N ASP A 228 0.31 22.41 -5.02
CA ASP A 228 -1.00 22.17 -5.65
C ASP A 228 -1.27 20.67 -5.77
N ALA A 229 -0.31 19.91 -6.27
CA ALA A 229 -0.42 18.45 -6.40
C ALA A 229 -0.58 17.75 -5.05
N PHE A 230 0.20 18.18 -4.05
CA PHE A 230 0.08 17.65 -2.69
C PHE A 230 -1.32 17.92 -2.10
N ILE A 231 -1.85 19.13 -2.26
CA ILE A 231 -3.17 19.53 -1.76
C ILE A 231 -4.27 18.69 -2.42
N ILE A 232 -4.20 18.45 -3.73
CA ILE A 232 -5.18 17.60 -4.40
C ILE A 232 -5.07 16.13 -3.96
N GLY A 233 -3.83 15.60 -3.83
CA GLY A 233 -3.66 14.26 -3.28
C GLY A 233 -4.29 14.09 -1.89
N TYR A 234 -4.09 15.08 -1.02
CA TYR A 234 -4.75 15.11 0.29
C TYR A 234 -6.27 15.25 0.16
N PHE A 235 -6.74 16.13 -0.72
CA PHE A 235 -8.17 16.34 -0.96
C PHE A 235 -8.86 15.10 -1.53
N ASP A 236 -8.18 14.35 -2.38
CA ASP A 236 -8.71 13.10 -2.93
C ASP A 236 -8.90 12.02 -1.85
N GLY A 237 -8.08 11.98 -0.81
CA GLY A 237 -8.30 11.16 0.37
C GLY A 237 -9.40 11.75 1.28
N ASP A 238 -9.07 12.75 2.07
CA ASP A 238 -9.89 13.29 3.17
C ASP A 238 -10.81 14.47 2.80
N GLY A 239 -10.75 14.95 1.55
CA GLY A 239 -11.60 16.05 1.10
C GLY A 239 -12.98 15.59 0.63
N SER A 240 -13.92 16.51 0.61
CA SER A 240 -15.22 16.30 -0.01
C SER A 240 -15.63 17.49 -0.89
N VAL A 241 -16.33 17.19 -1.99
CA VAL A 241 -16.98 18.16 -2.85
C VAL A 241 -18.42 17.75 -3.03
N THR A 242 -19.33 18.63 -2.67
CA THR A 242 -20.78 18.41 -2.77
C THR A 242 -21.40 19.49 -3.63
N ILE A 243 -22.24 19.08 -4.58
CA ILE A 243 -23.01 20.00 -5.39
C ILE A 243 -24.19 20.47 -4.55
N ARG A 244 -24.34 21.77 -4.36
CA ARG A 244 -25.49 22.39 -3.74
C ARG A 244 -26.43 22.89 -4.82
N ASN A 245 -27.65 22.46 -4.78
CA ASN A 245 -28.75 22.97 -5.56
C ASN A 245 -29.66 23.70 -4.57
N GLY A 246 -29.58 25.01 -4.51
CA GLY A 246 -30.45 25.86 -3.71
C GLY A 246 -31.31 26.72 -4.58
N GLU A 247 -32.58 26.85 -4.26
CA GLU A 247 -33.43 27.90 -4.77
C GLU A 247 -33.66 28.90 -3.63
N HIS A 248 -33.34 30.15 -3.86
CA HIS A 248 -33.58 31.22 -2.88
C HIS A 248 -34.11 32.45 -3.60
N LEU A 249 -34.91 33.24 -2.89
CA LEU A 249 -35.29 34.56 -3.35
C LEU A 249 -34.16 35.51 -3.13
N ASN A 250 -33.76 36.28 -4.15
CA ASN A 250 -32.83 37.37 -3.98
C ASN A 250 -33.53 38.59 -3.33
N ASP A 251 -32.78 39.61 -2.97
CA ASP A 251 -33.30 40.82 -2.31
C ASP A 251 -34.36 41.53 -3.12
N ASN A 252 -34.46 41.27 -4.43
CA ASN A 252 -35.47 41.80 -5.34
C ASN A 252 -36.67 40.86 -5.53
N GLY A 253 -36.76 39.75 -4.77
CA GLY A 253 -37.89 38.82 -4.85
C GLY A 253 -37.83 37.83 -6.02
N TYR A 254 -36.74 37.73 -6.77
CA TYR A 254 -36.58 36.74 -7.85
C TYR A 254 -36.04 35.44 -7.35
N PHE A 255 -36.60 34.33 -7.86
CA PHE A 255 -36.04 33.00 -7.61
C PHE A 255 -34.71 32.83 -8.29
N CYS A 256 -33.67 32.64 -7.48
CA CYS A 256 -32.32 32.35 -7.94
C CYS A 256 -32.01 30.88 -7.66
N LYS A 257 -31.44 30.20 -8.66
CA LYS A 257 -30.89 28.86 -8.46
C LYS A 257 -29.40 28.98 -8.08
N ASP A 258 -29.07 28.50 -6.90
CA ASP A 258 -27.66 28.41 -6.49
C ASP A 258 -27.03 27.14 -7.05
N TYR A 259 -26.02 27.29 -7.89
CA TYR A 259 -25.23 26.24 -8.47
C TYR A 259 -23.81 26.27 -7.87
N SER A 260 -23.69 26.17 -6.56
CA SER A 260 -22.42 26.21 -5.89
C SER A 260 -21.85 24.84 -5.61
N LEU A 261 -20.53 24.79 -5.45
CA LEU A 261 -19.81 23.65 -4.91
C LEU A 261 -19.53 23.91 -3.43
N TYR A 262 -19.91 23.00 -2.56
CA TYR A 262 -19.46 23.00 -1.17
C TYR A 262 -18.24 22.10 -1.04
N ILE A 263 -17.13 22.67 -0.67
CA ILE A 263 -15.84 22.00 -0.54
C ILE A 263 -15.46 21.96 0.94
N GLN A 264 -14.99 20.82 1.39
CA GLN A 264 -14.51 20.63 2.75
C GLN A 264 -13.22 19.81 2.75
N ILE A 265 -12.23 20.25 3.55
CA ILE A 265 -10.99 19.54 3.83
C ILE A 265 -10.84 19.46 5.36
N ARG A 266 -10.58 18.30 5.91
CA ARG A 266 -10.34 18.08 7.34
C ARG A 266 -8.83 17.94 7.60
N GLY A 267 -8.38 18.40 8.78
CA GLY A 267 -6.97 18.30 9.16
C GLY A 267 -6.65 19.13 10.40
N THR A 268 -5.38 19.16 10.83
CA THR A 268 -4.97 20.04 11.94
C THR A 268 -5.13 21.52 11.56
N LYS A 269 -5.27 22.40 12.56
CA LYS A 269 -5.40 23.83 12.31
C LYS A 269 -4.25 24.39 11.49
N ALA A 270 -3.02 24.08 11.89
CA ALA A 270 -1.83 24.61 11.22
C ALA A 270 -1.70 24.09 9.78
N PHE A 271 -2.01 22.83 9.52
CA PHE A 271 -2.09 22.29 8.16
C PHE A 271 -3.10 23.05 7.32
N LEU A 272 -4.33 23.25 7.82
CA LEU A 272 -5.39 23.95 7.09
C LEU A 272 -5.04 25.43 6.83
N GLN A 273 -4.36 26.09 7.78
CA GLN A 273 -3.82 27.44 7.57
C GLN A 273 -2.77 27.45 6.45
N GLY A 274 -1.89 26.47 6.40
CA GLY A 274 -0.93 26.31 5.30
C GLY A 274 -1.61 26.14 3.94
N VAL A 275 -2.69 25.33 3.87
CA VAL A 275 -3.53 25.18 2.68
C VAL A 275 -4.18 26.53 2.30
N CYS A 276 -4.78 27.23 3.27
CA CYS A 276 -5.39 28.56 3.03
C CYS A 276 -4.37 29.54 2.46
N ASN A 277 -3.20 29.66 3.07
CA ASN A 277 -2.14 30.56 2.62
C ASN A 277 -1.68 30.27 1.20
N HIS A 278 -1.51 28.98 0.86
CA HIS A 278 -1.09 28.58 -0.48
C HIS A 278 -2.19 28.83 -1.53
N LEU A 279 -3.45 28.54 -1.21
CA LEU A 279 -4.58 28.75 -2.13
C LEU A 279 -5.07 30.21 -2.19
N GLY A 280 -4.59 31.11 -1.33
CA GLY A 280 -5.12 32.46 -1.20
C GLY A 280 -6.55 32.51 -0.64
N VAL A 281 -6.91 31.54 0.21
CA VAL A 281 -8.22 31.41 0.85
C VAL A 281 -8.15 31.96 2.27
N SER A 282 -9.17 32.70 2.71
CA SER A 282 -9.19 33.26 4.07
C SER A 282 -9.24 32.16 5.15
N ASN A 283 -8.44 32.31 6.21
CA ASN A 283 -8.48 31.44 7.38
C ASN A 283 -9.84 31.47 8.13
N SER A 284 -10.70 32.45 7.89
CA SER A 284 -12.07 32.51 8.42
C SER A 284 -12.96 31.36 7.93
N HIS A 285 -12.55 30.64 6.89
CA HIS A 285 -13.21 29.43 6.40
C HIS A 285 -12.86 28.16 7.21
N ILE A 286 -11.90 28.24 8.14
CA ILE A 286 -11.58 27.14 9.06
C ILE A 286 -12.63 27.09 10.17
N ARG A 287 -13.34 25.96 10.27
CA ARG A 287 -14.40 25.72 11.26
C ARG A 287 -13.94 24.71 12.30
N TYR A 288 -14.37 24.94 13.53
CA TYR A 288 -14.11 24.07 14.67
C TYR A 288 -15.44 23.42 15.08
N HIS A 289 -15.85 22.42 14.33
CA HIS A 289 -16.95 21.53 14.71
C HIS A 289 -16.32 20.18 15.01
N ASP A 290 -16.60 19.59 16.15
CA ASP A 290 -16.00 18.36 16.63
C ASP A 290 -14.50 18.48 16.99
N SER A 291 -13.85 17.34 17.16
CA SER A 291 -12.45 17.22 17.57
C SER A 291 -11.43 17.58 16.49
N ILE A 292 -11.84 17.62 15.21
CA ILE A 292 -10.93 17.86 14.08
C ILE A 292 -11.40 19.09 13.29
N PRO A 293 -10.55 20.13 13.13
CA PRO A 293 -10.89 21.29 12.33
C PRO A 293 -11.18 20.96 10.87
N SER A 294 -11.99 21.77 10.21
CA SER A 294 -12.27 21.66 8.78
C SER A 294 -12.19 23.02 8.09
N LEU A 295 -11.53 23.06 6.93
CA LEU A 295 -11.61 24.15 5.98
C LEU A 295 -12.84 23.92 5.10
N SER A 296 -13.78 24.88 5.08
CA SER A 296 -15.03 24.75 4.31
C SER A 296 -15.36 26.05 3.58
N PHE A 297 -15.64 25.96 2.28
CA PHE A 297 -16.07 27.10 1.48
C PHE A 297 -17.01 26.69 0.35
N ALA A 298 -17.84 27.64 -0.06
CA ALA A 298 -18.80 27.46 -1.18
C ALA A 298 -18.68 28.56 -2.24
N ASN A 299 -17.84 29.59 -2.01
CA ASN A 299 -17.69 30.63 -3.00
C ASN A 299 -16.98 30.14 -4.26
N LYS A 300 -17.43 30.64 -5.44
CA LYS A 300 -17.00 30.19 -6.75
C LYS A 300 -15.51 30.46 -7.00
N LYS A 301 -14.97 31.58 -6.46
CA LYS A 301 -13.55 31.93 -6.60
C LYS A 301 -12.65 30.85 -5.98
N ASN A 302 -12.90 30.50 -4.72
CA ASN A 302 -12.11 29.50 -4.00
C ASN A 302 -12.29 28.09 -4.58
N ALA A 303 -13.51 27.75 -5.03
CA ALA A 303 -13.77 26.49 -5.71
C ALA A 303 -12.99 26.37 -7.02
N TYR A 304 -12.96 27.46 -7.80
CA TYR A 304 -12.18 27.49 -9.05
C TYR A 304 -10.67 27.43 -8.78
N ARG A 305 -10.16 28.13 -7.77
CA ARG A 305 -8.74 28.05 -7.39
C ARG A 305 -8.32 26.64 -7.01
N LEU A 306 -9.14 25.91 -6.24
CA LEU A 306 -8.86 24.51 -5.93
C LEU A 306 -8.93 23.62 -7.19
N PHE A 307 -9.87 23.89 -8.09
CA PHE A 307 -9.95 23.17 -9.36
C PHE A 307 -8.70 23.35 -10.22
N GLN A 308 -8.12 24.54 -10.25
CA GLN A 308 -6.86 24.79 -10.99
C GLN A 308 -5.69 23.94 -10.50
N CYS A 309 -5.72 23.48 -9.23
CA CYS A 309 -4.68 22.60 -8.70
C CYS A 309 -4.64 21.21 -9.38
N TYR A 310 -5.66 20.86 -10.18
CA TYR A 310 -5.65 19.62 -10.97
C TYR A 310 -4.83 19.72 -12.26
N GLU A 311 -4.41 20.92 -12.67
CA GLU A 311 -3.89 21.19 -14.03
C GLU A 311 -2.68 20.33 -14.39
N HIS A 312 -1.77 20.03 -13.58
CA HIS A 312 -0.54 19.29 -13.95
C HIS A 312 -0.48 17.88 -13.36
N LEU A 313 -1.62 17.37 -12.90
CA LEU A 313 -1.64 16.08 -12.23
C LEU A 313 -1.64 14.91 -13.22
N PRO A 314 -0.78 13.92 -13.00
CA PRO A 314 -0.77 12.69 -13.81
C PRO A 314 -1.93 11.74 -13.45
N PHE A 315 -2.56 11.97 -12.29
CA PHE A 315 -3.66 11.17 -11.77
C PHE A 315 -4.52 11.97 -10.78
N TYR A 316 -5.81 11.66 -10.70
CA TYR A 316 -6.77 12.21 -9.73
C TYR A 316 -8.00 11.32 -9.62
N TYR A 317 -8.80 11.48 -8.57
CA TYR A 317 -10.09 10.81 -8.44
C TYR A 317 -11.14 11.39 -9.38
N SER A 318 -11.49 10.63 -10.44
CA SER A 318 -12.49 11.03 -11.45
C SER A 318 -13.79 11.52 -10.80
N ARG A 319 -14.31 10.82 -9.81
CA ARG A 319 -15.57 11.17 -9.14
C ARG A 319 -15.59 12.53 -8.45
N LYS A 320 -14.45 13.02 -7.91
CA LYS A 320 -14.35 14.36 -7.32
C LYS A 320 -14.15 15.40 -8.41
N TYR A 321 -13.26 15.14 -9.36
CA TYR A 321 -13.00 16.01 -10.50
C TYR A 321 -14.26 16.25 -11.35
N GLU A 322 -15.05 15.21 -11.65
CA GLU A 322 -16.29 15.31 -12.39
C GLU A 322 -17.33 16.23 -11.71
N ARG A 323 -17.40 16.22 -10.37
CA ARG A 323 -18.25 17.15 -9.63
C ARG A 323 -17.83 18.60 -9.82
N PHE A 324 -16.54 18.88 -9.91
CA PHE A 324 -16.06 20.21 -10.29
C PHE A 324 -16.51 20.55 -11.71
N LEU A 325 -16.29 19.66 -12.68
CA LEU A 325 -16.66 19.88 -14.08
C LEU A 325 -18.17 20.20 -14.26
N GLN A 326 -19.04 19.51 -13.54
CA GLN A 326 -20.48 19.74 -13.57
C GLN A 326 -20.87 21.18 -13.20
N ARG A 327 -20.02 21.93 -12.52
CA ARG A 327 -20.30 23.30 -12.08
C ARG A 327 -19.40 24.34 -12.72
N ILE A 328 -18.12 24.06 -12.87
CA ILE A 328 -17.13 25.00 -13.41
C ILE A 328 -17.41 25.33 -14.88
N ASN A 329 -18.02 24.43 -15.62
CA ASN A 329 -18.45 24.67 -16.99
C ASN A 329 -19.70 25.56 -17.10
N HIS A 330 -20.38 25.86 -15.99
CA HIS A 330 -21.50 26.78 -15.99
C HIS A 330 -21.03 28.25 -16.15
N SER A 331 -21.77 29.06 -16.93
CA SER A 331 -21.43 30.47 -17.24
C SER A 331 -21.13 31.35 -16.02
N SER A 332 -21.71 31.02 -14.85
CA SER A 332 -21.42 31.74 -13.61
C SER A 332 -19.96 31.65 -13.15
N TYR A 333 -19.15 30.77 -13.74
CA TYR A 333 -17.72 30.64 -13.49
C TYR A 333 -16.86 31.35 -14.56
N ASP A 334 -17.43 31.84 -15.66
CA ASP A 334 -16.66 32.39 -16.82
C ASP A 334 -15.76 33.53 -16.43
N LYS A 335 -16.18 34.41 -15.52
CA LYS A 335 -15.34 35.49 -15.00
C LYS A 335 -14.06 35.02 -14.25
N TYR A 336 -14.03 33.78 -13.81
CA TYR A 336 -12.85 33.20 -13.15
C TYR A 336 -11.96 32.44 -14.14
N LYS A 337 -12.48 32.09 -15.33
CA LYS A 337 -11.73 31.49 -16.44
C LYS A 337 -10.97 32.54 -17.23
N GLN A 338 -11.54 33.76 -17.37
CA GLN A 338 -10.99 34.88 -18.20
C GLN A 338 -10.05 35.77 -17.38
N GLY A 339 -8.87 35.28 -17.05
CA GLY A 339 -7.83 36.18 -16.57
C GLY A 339 -7.52 36.03 -15.09
N GLN A 340 -6.62 35.17 -14.82
CA GLN A 340 -5.55 35.42 -13.86
C GLN A 340 -4.27 34.76 -14.40
N THR A 341 -3.51 35.52 -15.18
CA THR A 341 -2.05 35.45 -15.08
C THR A 341 -1.78 35.74 -13.60
N ILE A 342 -1.52 34.71 -12.81
CA ILE A 342 -1.13 34.88 -11.41
C ILE A 342 0.24 35.56 -11.47
N SER A 343 0.27 36.86 -11.15
CA SER A 343 1.50 37.55 -10.80
C SER A 343 2.10 36.76 -9.63
N SER A 344 3.24 36.15 -9.86
CA SER A 344 4.09 35.57 -8.83
C SER A 344 4.26 36.61 -7.72
N PRO A 345 4.15 36.28 -6.44
CA PRO A 345 4.60 37.17 -5.40
C PRO A 345 6.10 37.40 -5.65
N THR A 346 6.47 38.66 -5.95
CA THR A 346 7.84 39.12 -5.84
C THR A 346 8.36 38.80 -4.43
N GLU A 347 9.58 38.34 -4.38
CA GLU A 347 10.41 37.85 -3.28
C GLU A 347 10.15 38.36 -1.87
#